data_c9164e214a34ed48558534b034dab9d9
#
_entry.id   c9164e214a34ed48558534b034dab9d9
#
_cell.length_a   1.000
_cell.length_b   1.000
_cell.length_c   1.000
_cell.angle_alpha   90.00
_cell.angle_beta   90.00
_cell.angle_gamma   90.00
#
_symmetry.space_group_name_H-M   'P 1'
#
loop_
_entity.id
_entity.type
_entity.pdbx_description
1 polymer ?
#
loop_
_entity_poly.entity_id
_entity_poly.type
_entity_poly.pdbx_seq_one_letter_code
_entity_poly.pdbx_strand_id
1 'polypeptide(L)'
;MAIGLLIALSIAGAFCGAQKAKLLFNSTPLKIYWYLLAILFVAGFTEFPRLLRKPSLLLIHTGCLLVLTGGMLGSDAGHRLAKRFLGIDKIPNGYMVIHEENSENRIVAEDLKQILGQLPFSIKLKDFRIEYYETDKESIPRLNINTQDGQHLQLVAKAGEEISLGQDKNKIKIIGTFENFKIRTENGKKIVTDDGRQGENPAAEVRIETPDGNSYTRYVFERYDGFSHSEDGLKLSYISRGPRMIRDYFSDLVVIENDKEVLSKTIEVNHPLHYGGYHFYQHSYDSEKGQYTVLSITSDSGLYVVYSGYWLLSLGVVWQFWLGPVFRYIKSKKDN
;
A
#
# COMPACT_ATOMS: atom_id res chain seq x y z
N MET A 1 17.78 -20.22 28.03
CA MET A 1 16.86 -19.18 28.56
C MET A 1 16.59 -18.04 27.57
N ALA A 2 17.59 -17.31 27.09
CA ALA A 2 17.41 -16.19 26.14
C ALA A 2 16.65 -16.59 24.83
N ILE A 3 17.04 -17.70 24.19
CA ILE A 3 16.37 -18.19 22.98
C ILE A 3 14.90 -18.55 23.22
N GLY A 4 14.59 -19.19 24.35
CA GLY A 4 13.22 -19.53 24.73
C GLY A 4 12.35 -18.27 24.93
N LEU A 5 12.90 -17.21 25.52
CA LEU A 5 12.24 -15.92 25.66
C LEU A 5 11.99 -15.28 24.30
N LEU A 6 12.96 -15.32 23.39
CA LEU A 6 12.81 -14.81 22.01
C LEU A 6 11.68 -15.50 21.26
N ILE A 7 11.63 -16.83 21.34
CA ILE A 7 10.56 -17.61 20.69
C ILE A 7 9.21 -17.20 21.26
N ALA A 8 9.07 -17.12 22.59
CA ALA A 8 7.83 -16.74 23.26
C ALA A 8 7.38 -15.31 22.86
N LEU A 9 8.32 -14.35 22.82
CA LEU A 9 8.04 -12.98 22.39
C LEU A 9 7.67 -12.88 20.90
N SER A 10 8.32 -13.67 20.04
CA SER A 10 7.99 -13.72 18.62
C SER A 10 6.60 -14.29 18.38
N ILE A 11 6.22 -15.34 19.08
CA ILE A 11 4.88 -15.91 19.05
C ILE A 11 3.85 -14.87 19.54
N ALA A 12 4.09 -14.24 20.70
CA ALA A 12 3.21 -13.19 21.22
C ALA A 12 3.07 -12.03 20.23
N GLY A 13 4.17 -11.59 19.60
CA GLY A 13 4.16 -10.53 18.59
C GLY A 13 3.32 -10.90 17.35
N ALA A 14 3.38 -12.15 16.90
CA ALA A 14 2.61 -12.62 15.74
C ALA A 14 1.09 -12.58 16.01
N PHE A 15 0.65 -12.85 17.23
CA PHE A 15 -0.78 -12.82 17.59
C PHE A 15 -1.30 -11.42 17.96
N CYS A 16 -0.42 -10.47 18.33
CA CYS A 16 -0.83 -9.13 18.74
C CYS A 16 -1.13 -8.18 17.56
N GLY A 17 -0.78 -8.55 16.34
CA GLY A 17 -0.86 -7.71 15.15
C GLY A 17 0.31 -6.72 15.01
N ALA A 18 0.57 -6.26 13.80
CA ALA A 18 1.79 -5.53 13.42
C ALA A 18 2.06 -4.27 14.26
N GLN A 19 1.05 -3.45 14.54
CA GLN A 19 1.23 -2.21 15.32
C GLN A 19 1.61 -2.49 16.77
N LYS A 20 0.91 -3.42 17.44
CA LYS A 20 1.22 -3.79 18.83
C LYS A 20 2.55 -4.50 18.93
N ALA A 21 2.89 -5.36 17.97
CA ALA A 21 4.21 -6.00 17.89
C ALA A 21 5.31 -4.94 17.75
N LYS A 22 5.16 -3.95 16.89
CA LYS A 22 6.10 -2.83 16.74
C LYS A 22 6.33 -2.07 18.06
N LEU A 23 5.25 -1.77 18.78
CA LEU A 23 5.35 -1.11 20.10
C LEU A 23 6.06 -1.99 21.13
N LEU A 24 5.72 -3.30 21.18
CA LEU A 24 6.35 -4.27 22.08
C LEU A 24 7.87 -4.38 21.82
N PHE A 25 8.26 -4.64 20.57
CA PHE A 25 9.66 -4.84 20.21
C PHE A 25 10.51 -3.56 20.27
N ASN A 26 9.89 -2.39 20.18
CA ASN A 26 10.54 -1.10 20.38
C ASN A 26 10.48 -0.57 21.84
N SER A 27 9.91 -1.33 22.76
CA SER A 27 9.86 -0.95 24.17
C SER A 27 11.26 -0.90 24.79
N THR A 28 11.45 -0.03 25.79
CA THR A 28 12.74 0.14 26.44
C THR A 28 13.32 -1.17 27.03
N PRO A 29 12.53 -2.05 27.70
CA PRO A 29 13.04 -3.32 28.18
C PRO A 29 13.57 -4.21 27.07
N LEU A 30 12.84 -4.29 25.92
CA LEU A 30 13.28 -5.13 24.81
C LEU A 30 14.48 -4.53 24.07
N LYS A 31 14.59 -3.21 23.94
CA LYS A 31 15.82 -2.58 23.44
C LYS A 31 17.04 -2.95 24.27
N ILE A 32 16.94 -2.88 25.60
CA ILE A 32 18.02 -3.30 26.52
C ILE A 32 18.35 -4.78 26.30
N TYR A 33 17.32 -5.63 26.19
CA TYR A 33 17.51 -7.06 25.93
C TYR A 33 18.25 -7.33 24.61
N TRP A 34 17.93 -6.62 23.53
CA TRP A 34 18.61 -6.75 22.24
C TRP A 34 20.09 -6.33 22.33
N TYR A 35 20.40 -5.22 23.02
CA TYR A 35 21.79 -4.82 23.25
C TYR A 35 22.56 -5.84 24.07
N LEU A 36 21.97 -6.35 25.16
CA LEU A 36 22.60 -7.39 25.98
C LEU A 36 22.84 -8.67 25.16
N LEU A 37 21.89 -9.06 24.33
CA LEU A 37 22.04 -10.24 23.47
C LEU A 37 23.19 -10.05 22.47
N ALA A 38 23.30 -8.90 21.83
CA ALA A 38 24.40 -8.59 20.93
C ALA A 38 25.77 -8.61 21.65
N ILE A 39 25.86 -8.04 22.86
CA ILE A 39 27.07 -8.08 23.70
C ILE A 39 27.42 -9.53 24.04
N LEU A 40 26.45 -10.36 24.40
CA LEU A 40 26.67 -11.78 24.71
C LEU A 40 27.21 -12.55 23.49
N PHE A 41 26.71 -12.26 22.27
CA PHE A 41 27.26 -12.85 21.05
C PHE A 41 28.71 -12.45 20.82
N VAL A 42 29.06 -11.17 21.00
CA VAL A 42 30.44 -10.70 20.87
C VAL A 42 31.33 -11.34 21.92
N ALA A 43 30.90 -11.33 23.19
CA ALA A 43 31.62 -12.00 24.28
C ALA A 43 31.84 -13.50 24.02
N GLY A 44 30.85 -14.15 23.39
CA GLY A 44 30.97 -15.55 22.99
C GLY A 44 32.16 -15.85 22.06
N PHE A 45 32.54 -14.93 21.21
CA PHE A 45 33.72 -15.08 20.34
C PHE A 45 35.02 -15.00 21.12
N THR A 46 35.07 -14.22 22.20
CA THR A 46 36.28 -14.09 23.03
C THR A 46 36.41 -15.27 24.01
N GLU A 47 35.33 -15.68 24.65
CA GLU A 47 35.34 -16.72 25.67
C GLU A 47 35.41 -18.14 25.07
N PHE A 48 34.90 -18.34 23.85
CA PHE A 48 34.86 -19.66 23.20
C PHE A 48 35.69 -19.72 21.91
N PRO A 49 37.03 -19.90 21.98
CA PRO A 49 37.90 -19.96 20.79
C PRO A 49 37.51 -21.06 19.79
N ARG A 50 36.74 -22.07 20.23
CA ARG A 50 36.20 -23.12 19.36
C ARG A 50 35.25 -22.55 18.29
N LEU A 51 34.54 -21.43 18.59
CA LEU A 51 33.69 -20.75 17.61
C LEU A 51 34.49 -20.19 16.45
N LEU A 52 35.67 -19.63 16.73
CA LEU A 52 36.58 -19.09 15.71
C LEU A 52 37.28 -20.18 14.89
N ARG A 53 37.57 -21.33 15.55
CA ARG A 53 38.30 -22.44 14.90
C ARG A 53 37.45 -23.35 14.01
N LYS A 54 36.12 -23.35 14.18
CA LYS A 54 35.20 -24.14 13.37
C LYS A 54 34.42 -23.22 12.41
N PRO A 55 34.71 -23.27 11.10
CA PRO A 55 34.10 -22.36 10.12
C PRO A 55 32.57 -22.36 10.15
N SER A 56 31.94 -23.52 10.33
CA SER A 56 30.49 -23.63 10.43
C SER A 56 29.89 -22.87 11.60
N LEU A 57 30.54 -22.96 12.78
CA LEU A 57 30.06 -22.23 13.97
C LEU A 57 30.32 -20.73 13.84
N LEU A 58 31.49 -20.35 13.27
CA LEU A 58 31.79 -18.96 12.97
C LEU A 58 30.74 -18.31 12.07
N LEU A 59 30.38 -18.99 10.96
CA LEU A 59 29.34 -18.51 10.04
C LEU A 59 27.99 -18.34 10.74
N ILE A 60 27.56 -19.33 11.52
CA ILE A 60 26.27 -19.28 12.25
C ILE A 60 26.24 -18.09 13.20
N HIS A 61 27.26 -17.94 14.06
CA HIS A 61 27.25 -16.89 15.09
C HIS A 61 27.46 -15.49 14.49
N THR A 62 28.32 -15.36 13.48
CA THR A 62 28.46 -14.11 12.72
C THR A 62 27.16 -13.75 12.00
N GLY A 63 26.50 -14.74 11.39
CA GLY A 63 25.18 -14.53 10.77
C GLY A 63 24.13 -14.03 11.75
N CYS A 64 24.04 -14.65 12.94
CA CYS A 64 23.15 -14.17 14.01
C CYS A 64 23.49 -12.74 14.44
N LEU A 65 24.76 -12.41 14.61
CA LEU A 65 25.19 -11.07 15.00
C LEU A 65 24.82 -10.03 13.94
N LEU A 66 25.01 -10.35 12.65
CA LEU A 66 24.61 -9.46 11.54
C LEU A 66 23.11 -9.26 11.48
N VAL A 67 22.30 -10.32 11.66
CA VAL A 67 20.84 -10.17 11.71
C VAL A 67 20.41 -9.23 12.84
N LEU A 68 20.97 -9.41 14.04
CA LEU A 68 20.69 -8.53 15.17
C LEU A 68 21.10 -7.08 14.89
N THR A 69 22.33 -6.88 14.41
CA THR A 69 22.86 -5.55 14.08
C THR A 69 22.05 -4.88 12.99
N GLY A 70 21.71 -5.60 11.91
CA GLY A 70 20.89 -5.08 10.83
C GLY A 70 19.49 -4.67 11.29
N GLY A 71 18.85 -5.48 12.15
CA GLY A 71 17.57 -5.12 12.77
C GLY A 71 17.67 -3.88 13.66
N MET A 72 18.78 -3.72 14.40
CA MET A 72 19.03 -2.51 15.19
C MET A 72 19.22 -1.28 14.31
N LEU A 73 19.92 -1.39 13.19
CA LEU A 73 20.11 -0.28 12.23
C LEU A 73 18.78 0.18 11.61
N GLY A 74 17.85 -0.73 11.36
CA GLY A 74 16.50 -0.41 10.88
C GLY A 74 15.57 0.21 11.92
N SER A 75 15.96 0.26 13.19
CA SER A 75 15.14 0.86 14.25
C SER A 75 15.28 2.39 14.28
N ASP A 76 14.33 3.09 14.93
CA ASP A 76 14.40 4.54 15.14
C ASP A 76 15.70 4.98 15.86
N ALA A 77 16.20 4.14 16.78
CA ALA A 77 17.47 4.38 17.46
C ALA A 77 18.66 4.24 16.49
N GLY A 78 18.61 3.23 15.61
CA GLY A 78 19.61 3.02 14.57
C GLY A 78 19.67 4.18 13.59
N HIS A 79 18.52 4.68 13.13
CA HIS A 79 18.47 5.87 12.26
C HIS A 79 19.06 7.11 12.94
N ARG A 80 18.77 7.34 14.22
CA ARG A 80 19.40 8.45 14.98
C ARG A 80 20.92 8.30 15.10
N LEU A 81 21.40 7.08 15.31
CA LEU A 81 22.84 6.79 15.34
C LEU A 81 23.48 7.00 13.96
N ALA A 82 22.85 6.49 12.89
CA ALA A 82 23.31 6.65 11.52
C ALA A 82 23.41 8.15 11.14
N LYS A 83 22.39 8.94 11.49
CA LYS A 83 22.41 10.39 11.29
C LYS A 83 23.57 11.05 12.04
N ARG A 84 23.78 10.69 13.33
CA ARG A 84 24.80 11.32 14.19
C ARG A 84 26.22 10.96 13.79
N PHE A 85 26.49 9.70 13.43
CA PHE A 85 27.85 9.20 13.19
C PHE A 85 28.23 9.08 11.73
N LEU A 86 27.25 8.84 10.84
CA LEU A 86 27.48 8.60 9.41
C LEU A 86 26.93 9.73 8.54
N GLY A 87 26.19 10.69 9.11
CA GLY A 87 25.54 11.76 8.36
C GLY A 87 24.37 11.27 7.48
N ILE A 88 23.92 10.02 7.66
CA ILE A 88 22.83 9.43 6.88
C ILE A 88 21.50 9.81 7.53
N ASP A 89 20.78 10.74 6.91
CA ASP A 89 19.48 11.23 7.38
C ASP A 89 18.34 10.59 6.59
N LYS A 90 18.04 9.34 6.88
CA LYS A 90 16.88 8.64 6.32
C LYS A 90 15.69 8.69 7.27
N ILE A 91 14.49 8.86 6.70
CA ILE A 91 13.23 8.79 7.44
C ILE A 91 12.88 7.33 7.63
N PRO A 92 12.69 6.82 8.86
CA PRO A 92 12.48 5.40 9.13
C PRO A 92 11.23 4.84 8.43
N ASN A 93 10.11 5.56 8.55
CA ASN A 93 8.82 5.23 7.94
C ASN A 93 7.93 6.47 7.87
N GLY A 94 6.95 6.43 7.00
CA GLY A 94 5.96 7.49 6.81
C GLY A 94 5.03 7.18 5.65
N TYR A 95 4.28 8.18 5.24
CA TYR A 95 3.31 8.07 4.17
C TYR A 95 3.52 9.19 3.15
N MET A 96 3.03 8.96 1.94
CA MET A 96 3.05 9.93 0.85
C MET A 96 1.69 9.88 0.15
N VAL A 97 1.04 11.04 0.02
CA VAL A 97 -0.23 11.19 -0.70
C VAL A 97 0.08 11.78 -2.07
N ILE A 98 -0.25 11.07 -3.12
CA ILE A 98 0.05 11.51 -4.48
C ILE A 98 -1.24 11.51 -5.30
N HIS A 99 -1.61 12.67 -5.84
CA HIS A 99 -2.70 12.81 -6.79
C HIS A 99 -2.26 12.37 -8.19
N GLU A 100 -3.19 11.85 -9.00
CA GLU A 100 -2.92 11.53 -10.39
C GLU A 100 -2.31 12.72 -11.15
N GLU A 101 -1.36 12.42 -12.02
CA GLU A 101 -0.55 13.35 -12.81
C GLU A 101 0.36 14.28 -12.00
N ASN A 102 0.31 14.23 -10.67
CA ASN A 102 1.16 15.04 -9.79
C ASN A 102 2.37 14.26 -9.29
N SER A 103 3.38 15.00 -8.86
CA SER A 103 4.58 14.47 -8.22
C SER A 103 4.68 14.98 -6.78
N GLU A 104 5.19 14.12 -5.89
CA GLU A 104 5.38 14.44 -4.48
C GLU A 104 6.74 13.91 -4.00
N ASN A 105 7.37 14.64 -3.06
CA ASN A 105 8.60 14.21 -2.41
C ASN A 105 8.53 14.29 -0.87
N ARG A 106 7.43 14.81 -0.32
CA ARG A 106 7.24 14.95 1.12
C ARG A 106 6.78 13.65 1.74
N ILE A 107 7.40 13.28 2.84
CA ILE A 107 6.96 12.17 3.69
C ILE A 107 6.21 12.76 4.87
N VAL A 108 5.01 12.26 5.12
CA VAL A 108 4.12 12.69 6.20
C VAL A 108 3.91 11.58 7.24
N ALA A 109 3.48 11.95 8.42
CA ALA A 109 3.12 11.03 9.47
C ALA A 109 1.80 10.29 9.14
N GLU A 110 1.40 9.34 9.98
CA GLU A 110 0.18 8.54 9.83
C GLU A 110 -1.10 9.39 9.80
N ASP A 111 -1.10 10.55 10.44
CA ASP A 111 -2.22 11.51 10.41
C ASP A 111 -2.34 12.29 9.09
N LEU A 112 -1.41 12.06 8.14
CA LEU A 112 -1.29 12.71 6.84
C LEU A 112 -1.16 14.25 6.90
N LYS A 113 -0.88 14.82 8.08
CA LYS A 113 -0.79 16.26 8.32
C LYS A 113 0.63 16.73 8.64
N GLN A 114 1.32 15.99 9.49
CA GLN A 114 2.67 16.36 9.93
C GLN A 114 3.70 15.91 8.88
N ILE A 115 4.48 16.86 8.36
CA ILE A 115 5.61 16.55 7.46
C ILE A 115 6.78 16.05 8.31
N LEU A 116 7.25 14.84 8.00
CA LEU A 116 8.41 14.20 8.62
C LEU A 116 9.72 14.58 7.92
N GLY A 117 9.66 14.87 6.61
CA GLY A 117 10.80 15.28 5.80
C GLY A 117 10.52 15.18 4.32
N GLN A 118 11.59 15.31 3.52
CA GLN A 118 11.52 15.28 2.06
C GLN A 118 12.55 14.30 1.49
N LEU A 119 12.20 13.66 0.40
CA LEU A 119 13.10 12.82 -0.39
C LEU A 119 13.94 13.70 -1.34
N PRO A 120 15.17 13.28 -1.70
CA PRO A 120 15.99 13.98 -2.69
C PRO A 120 15.52 13.78 -4.14
N PHE A 121 14.43 13.05 -4.34
CA PHE A 121 13.76 12.79 -5.61
C PHE A 121 12.24 12.87 -5.41
N SER A 122 11.49 12.92 -6.49
CA SER A 122 10.02 12.95 -6.45
C SER A 122 9.44 11.66 -7.03
N ILE A 123 8.28 11.27 -6.53
CA ILE A 123 7.47 10.19 -7.09
C ILE A 123 6.26 10.80 -7.77
N LYS A 124 6.08 10.52 -9.06
CA LYS A 124 4.90 10.91 -9.84
C LYS A 124 3.95 9.72 -9.95
N LEU A 125 2.66 9.95 -9.71
CA LEU A 125 1.59 9.01 -10.03
C LEU A 125 1.08 9.29 -11.44
N LYS A 126 1.33 8.40 -12.41
CA LYS A 126 0.79 8.51 -13.76
C LYS A 126 -0.65 8.05 -13.84
N ASP A 127 -0.97 6.99 -13.12
CA ASP A 127 -2.28 6.35 -13.15
C ASP A 127 -2.52 5.52 -11.89
N PHE A 128 -3.77 5.52 -11.43
CA PHE A 128 -4.24 4.63 -10.37
C PHE A 128 -5.46 3.85 -10.87
N ARG A 129 -5.45 2.52 -10.72
CA ARG A 129 -6.55 1.66 -11.13
C ARG A 129 -6.82 0.56 -10.13
N ILE A 130 -8.08 0.14 -10.08
CA ILE A 130 -8.56 -0.95 -9.25
C ILE A 130 -9.02 -2.07 -10.17
N GLU A 131 -8.50 -3.27 -9.97
CA GLU A 131 -9.04 -4.47 -10.61
C GLU A 131 -10.07 -5.14 -9.72
N TYR A 132 -11.12 -5.66 -10.35
CA TYR A 132 -12.18 -6.39 -9.69
C TYR A 132 -12.24 -7.83 -10.21
N TYR A 133 -12.68 -8.75 -9.35
CA TYR A 133 -13.00 -10.09 -9.83
C TYR A 133 -14.13 -10.03 -10.86
N GLU A 134 -14.01 -10.83 -11.90
CA GLU A 134 -15.09 -11.01 -12.86
C GLU A 134 -16.32 -11.57 -12.13
N THR A 135 -17.43 -10.92 -12.29
CA THR A 135 -18.72 -11.41 -11.78
C THR A 135 -19.45 -12.13 -12.91
N ASP A 136 -19.77 -13.41 -12.72
CA ASP A 136 -20.50 -14.27 -13.68
C ASP A 136 -21.90 -13.76 -14.03
N LYS A 137 -22.36 -12.67 -13.45
CA LYS A 137 -23.66 -12.05 -13.74
C LYS A 137 -23.46 -10.67 -14.34
N GLU A 138 -23.75 -10.52 -15.62
CA GLU A 138 -24.03 -9.22 -16.24
C GLU A 138 -25.19 -8.55 -15.48
N SER A 139 -24.86 -7.75 -14.49
CA SER A 139 -25.85 -6.91 -13.84
C SER A 139 -26.17 -5.74 -14.78
N ILE A 140 -27.40 -5.64 -15.21
CA ILE A 140 -27.88 -4.52 -16.02
C ILE A 140 -27.77 -3.24 -15.19
N PRO A 141 -27.11 -2.17 -15.69
CA PRO A 141 -27.01 -0.89 -14.97
C PRO A 141 -28.41 -0.33 -14.67
N ARG A 142 -28.60 0.25 -13.48
CA ARG A 142 -29.91 0.74 -13.02
C ARG A 142 -29.77 2.08 -12.33
N LEU A 143 -30.78 2.92 -12.54
CA LEU A 143 -31.01 4.13 -11.77
C LEU A 143 -32.16 3.88 -10.79
N ASN A 144 -31.91 3.96 -9.51
CA ASN A 144 -32.92 3.92 -8.47
C ASN A 144 -33.40 5.36 -8.23
N ILE A 145 -34.71 5.52 -8.17
CA ILE A 145 -35.40 6.80 -8.01
C ILE A 145 -36.30 6.69 -6.78
N ASN A 146 -36.01 7.49 -5.77
CA ASN A 146 -36.82 7.60 -4.57
C ASN A 146 -37.46 8.99 -4.54
N THR A 147 -38.77 9.03 -4.54
CA THR A 147 -39.54 10.28 -4.49
C THR A 147 -39.91 10.66 -3.04
N GLN A 148 -40.25 11.92 -2.79
CA GLN A 148 -40.64 12.39 -1.46
C GLN A 148 -41.92 11.71 -0.91
N ASP A 149 -42.80 11.27 -1.78
CA ASP A 149 -44.03 10.52 -1.43
C ASP A 149 -43.75 9.01 -1.19
N GLY A 150 -42.50 8.60 -1.11
CA GLY A 150 -42.09 7.25 -0.74
C GLY A 150 -42.14 6.21 -1.87
N GLN A 151 -42.33 6.65 -3.12
CA GLN A 151 -42.26 5.73 -4.24
C GLN A 151 -40.79 5.34 -4.54
N HIS A 152 -40.57 4.04 -4.78
CA HIS A 152 -39.28 3.47 -5.19
C HIS A 152 -39.41 2.93 -6.60
N LEU A 153 -38.77 3.58 -7.56
CA LEU A 153 -38.77 3.18 -8.96
C LEU A 153 -37.36 2.82 -9.43
N GLN A 154 -37.29 1.93 -10.39
CA GLN A 154 -36.02 1.54 -11.03
C GLN A 154 -36.13 1.73 -12.54
N LEU A 155 -35.13 2.38 -13.13
CA LEU A 155 -34.98 2.55 -14.55
C LEU A 155 -33.70 1.87 -15.01
N VAL A 156 -33.73 1.12 -16.12
CA VAL A 156 -32.52 0.60 -16.75
C VAL A 156 -31.68 1.80 -17.21
N ALA A 157 -30.44 1.87 -16.76
CA ALA A 157 -29.56 2.99 -17.06
C ALA A 157 -28.93 2.82 -18.46
N LYS A 158 -29.75 2.88 -19.50
CA LYS A 158 -29.35 2.87 -20.90
C LYS A 158 -29.75 4.20 -21.56
N ALA A 159 -28.86 4.74 -22.37
CA ALA A 159 -29.13 5.99 -23.09
C ALA A 159 -30.45 5.92 -23.87
N GLY A 160 -31.30 6.93 -23.66
CA GLY A 160 -32.63 7.02 -24.25
C GLY A 160 -33.78 6.46 -23.42
N GLU A 161 -33.50 5.64 -22.40
CA GLU A 161 -34.51 5.17 -21.46
C GLU A 161 -35.09 6.31 -20.65
N GLU A 162 -36.41 6.32 -20.45
CA GLU A 162 -37.09 7.37 -19.72
C GLU A 162 -38.25 6.83 -18.86
N ILE A 163 -38.54 7.52 -17.78
CA ILE A 163 -39.64 7.22 -16.86
C ILE A 163 -40.35 8.49 -16.45
N SER A 164 -41.71 8.46 -16.43
CA SER A 164 -42.54 9.53 -15.90
C SER A 164 -42.99 9.18 -14.48
N LEU A 165 -42.84 10.10 -13.53
CA LEU A 165 -43.19 9.88 -12.12
C LEU A 165 -44.67 10.11 -11.84
N GLY A 166 -45.50 10.46 -12.86
CA GLY A 166 -46.92 10.71 -12.80
C GLY A 166 -47.37 11.81 -13.77
N GLN A 167 -48.67 12.07 -13.89
CA GLN A 167 -49.24 13.00 -14.89
C GLN A 167 -48.74 14.44 -14.75
N ASP A 168 -48.54 14.94 -13.51
CA ASP A 168 -48.03 16.28 -13.24
C ASP A 168 -46.71 16.23 -12.44
N LYS A 169 -45.87 15.26 -12.72
CA LYS A 169 -44.61 15.04 -12.02
C LYS A 169 -43.41 15.02 -13.00
N ASN A 170 -42.24 15.03 -12.44
CA ASN A 170 -40.99 15.05 -13.18
C ASN A 170 -40.87 13.84 -14.13
N LYS A 171 -40.26 14.07 -15.30
CA LYS A 171 -39.87 13.04 -16.24
C LYS A 171 -38.34 12.90 -16.18
N ILE A 172 -37.86 11.69 -16.08
CA ILE A 172 -36.43 11.38 -15.94
C ILE A 172 -36.01 10.61 -17.17
N LYS A 173 -34.97 11.09 -17.85
CA LYS A 173 -34.38 10.47 -19.05
C LYS A 173 -32.87 10.25 -18.85
N ILE A 174 -32.41 9.05 -19.18
CA ILE A 174 -30.97 8.72 -19.20
C ILE A 174 -30.38 9.28 -20.49
N ILE A 175 -29.37 10.14 -20.38
CA ILE A 175 -28.62 10.69 -21.51
C ILE A 175 -27.44 9.79 -21.87
N GLY A 176 -26.73 9.30 -20.85
CA GLY A 176 -25.58 8.41 -21.01
C GLY A 176 -25.10 7.86 -19.68
N THR A 177 -24.15 6.95 -19.77
CA THR A 177 -23.45 6.39 -18.59
C THR A 177 -21.96 6.47 -18.82
N PHE A 178 -21.22 6.63 -17.74
CA PHE A 178 -19.77 6.70 -17.71
C PHE A 178 -19.25 5.52 -16.88
N GLU A 179 -18.21 4.87 -17.35
CA GLU A 179 -17.50 3.85 -16.57
C GLU A 179 -16.52 4.48 -15.59
N ASN A 180 -15.87 5.56 -16.02
CA ASN A 180 -14.96 6.35 -15.18
C ASN A 180 -15.12 7.85 -15.47
N PHE A 181 -16.11 8.48 -14.81
CA PHE A 181 -16.40 9.90 -14.96
C PHE A 181 -15.25 10.76 -14.44
N LYS A 182 -14.69 11.60 -15.31
CA LYS A 182 -13.68 12.59 -14.96
C LYS A 182 -14.02 13.96 -15.54
N ILE A 183 -13.67 15.01 -14.81
CA ILE A 183 -13.76 16.39 -15.29
C ILE A 183 -12.35 16.87 -15.56
N ARG A 184 -12.04 17.21 -16.80
CA ARG A 184 -10.79 17.85 -17.20
C ARG A 184 -11.05 19.32 -17.53
N THR A 185 -10.06 20.16 -17.28
CA THR A 185 -10.10 21.58 -17.68
C THR A 185 -9.20 21.75 -18.88
N GLU A 186 -9.81 22.01 -20.04
CA GLU A 186 -9.09 22.33 -21.27
C GLU A 186 -9.46 23.75 -21.72
N ASN A 187 -8.46 24.60 -21.92
CA ASN A 187 -8.65 26.01 -22.33
C ASN A 187 -9.62 26.79 -21.41
N GLY A 188 -9.60 26.49 -20.08
CA GLY A 188 -10.48 27.14 -19.09
C GLY A 188 -11.93 26.63 -19.08
N LYS A 189 -12.27 25.65 -19.92
CA LYS A 189 -13.59 25.00 -19.92
C LYS A 189 -13.51 23.62 -19.28
N LYS A 190 -14.50 23.33 -18.45
CA LYS A 190 -14.68 21.99 -17.86
C LYS A 190 -15.28 21.06 -18.91
N ILE A 191 -14.58 19.98 -19.22
CA ILE A 191 -15.01 18.93 -20.15
C ILE A 191 -15.18 17.64 -19.35
N VAL A 192 -16.33 17.00 -19.52
CA VAL A 192 -16.59 15.68 -18.96
C VAL A 192 -16.00 14.64 -19.92
N THR A 193 -15.25 13.71 -19.39
CA THR A 193 -14.63 12.61 -20.13
C THR A 193 -14.90 11.29 -19.47
N ASP A 194 -14.99 10.23 -20.28
CA ASP A 194 -14.96 8.84 -19.86
C ASP A 194 -13.67 8.23 -20.40
N ASP A 195 -12.79 7.75 -19.55
CA ASP A 195 -11.53 7.15 -20.01
C ASP A 195 -11.66 5.64 -20.32
N GLY A 196 -12.88 5.11 -20.25
CA GLY A 196 -13.20 3.72 -20.59
C GLY A 196 -12.59 2.67 -19.66
N ARG A 197 -11.96 3.08 -18.54
CA ARG A 197 -11.40 2.16 -17.55
C ARG A 197 -12.50 1.69 -16.60
N GLN A 198 -12.56 0.39 -16.38
CA GLN A 198 -13.60 -0.19 -15.55
C GLN A 198 -13.52 0.29 -14.10
N GLY A 199 -14.58 0.93 -13.64
CA GLY A 199 -15.02 0.82 -12.26
C GLY A 199 -14.46 1.79 -11.24
N GLU A 200 -13.79 2.87 -11.61
CA GLU A 200 -13.29 3.81 -10.60
C GLU A 200 -14.31 4.86 -10.18
N ASN A 201 -15.06 5.44 -11.12
CA ASN A 201 -16.06 6.46 -10.83
C ASN A 201 -17.29 6.34 -11.76
N PRO A 202 -18.07 5.25 -11.67
CA PRO A 202 -19.25 5.07 -12.50
C PRO A 202 -20.30 6.14 -12.23
N ALA A 203 -20.86 6.71 -13.29
CA ALA A 203 -21.88 7.72 -13.21
C ALA A 203 -22.91 7.59 -14.33
N ALA A 204 -24.14 8.08 -14.07
CA ALA A 204 -25.16 8.28 -15.08
C ALA A 204 -25.45 9.76 -15.29
N GLU A 205 -25.53 10.19 -16.54
CA GLU A 205 -26.04 11.53 -16.90
C GLU A 205 -27.54 11.44 -17.10
N VAL A 206 -28.26 12.19 -16.31
CA VAL A 206 -29.71 12.14 -16.23
C VAL A 206 -30.27 13.54 -16.55
N ARG A 207 -31.20 13.62 -17.47
CA ARG A 207 -32.01 14.83 -17.70
C ARG A 207 -33.31 14.70 -16.94
N ILE A 208 -33.63 15.71 -16.18
CA ILE A 208 -34.86 15.82 -15.40
C ILE A 208 -35.68 16.94 -16.01
N GLU A 209 -36.91 16.62 -16.46
CA GLU A 209 -37.88 17.58 -16.95
C GLU A 209 -38.93 17.76 -15.87
N THR A 210 -39.11 19.02 -15.44
CA THR A 210 -40.14 19.40 -14.43
C THR A 210 -41.49 19.65 -15.09
N PRO A 211 -42.60 19.58 -14.35
CA PRO A 211 -43.94 19.86 -14.89
C PRO A 211 -44.08 21.23 -15.52
N ASP A 212 -43.27 22.21 -15.08
CA ASP A 212 -43.28 23.59 -15.58
C ASP A 212 -42.57 23.72 -16.94
N GLY A 213 -42.12 22.59 -17.54
CA GLY A 213 -41.42 22.57 -18.81
C GLY A 213 -39.93 22.92 -18.75
N ASN A 214 -39.39 23.14 -17.56
CA ASN A 214 -37.97 23.36 -17.37
C ASN A 214 -37.23 22.01 -17.41
N SER A 215 -35.97 22.01 -17.88
CA SER A 215 -35.13 20.82 -17.83
C SER A 215 -33.72 21.14 -17.39
N TYR A 216 -33.13 20.23 -16.64
CA TYR A 216 -31.73 20.33 -16.20
C TYR A 216 -31.06 18.95 -16.22
N THR A 217 -29.73 18.95 -16.29
CA THR A 217 -28.93 17.74 -16.31
C THR A 217 -28.24 17.54 -14.97
N ARG A 218 -28.24 16.28 -14.49
CA ARG A 218 -27.62 15.85 -13.24
C ARG A 218 -26.76 14.63 -13.47
N TYR A 219 -25.58 14.60 -12.86
CA TYR A 219 -24.73 13.43 -12.80
C TYR A 219 -24.98 12.67 -11.51
N VAL A 220 -25.30 11.39 -11.60
CA VAL A 220 -25.60 10.51 -10.47
C VAL A 220 -24.48 9.48 -10.38
N PHE A 221 -23.76 9.47 -9.28
CA PHE A 221 -22.60 8.60 -9.08
C PHE A 221 -22.97 7.35 -8.29
N GLU A 222 -22.29 6.23 -8.57
CA GLU A 222 -22.51 4.97 -7.85
C GLU A 222 -21.99 5.05 -6.42
N ARG A 223 -20.84 5.71 -6.21
CA ARG A 223 -20.11 5.72 -4.94
C ARG A 223 -20.37 6.96 -4.08
N TYR A 224 -21.06 7.94 -4.59
CA TYR A 224 -21.18 9.22 -3.94
C TYR A 224 -22.63 9.69 -3.81
N ASP A 225 -23.18 9.53 -2.62
CA ASP A 225 -24.55 9.99 -2.27
C ASP A 225 -24.61 11.52 -1.93
N GLY A 226 -23.48 12.20 -1.90
CA GLY A 226 -23.31 13.54 -1.29
C GLY A 226 -23.97 14.71 -2.03
N PHE A 227 -24.47 14.53 -3.26
CA PHE A 227 -25.21 15.56 -4.01
C PHE A 227 -26.71 15.27 -4.14
N SER A 228 -27.26 14.41 -3.29
CA SER A 228 -28.67 14.02 -3.35
C SER A 228 -29.64 15.04 -2.72
N HIS A 229 -29.14 16.14 -2.18
CA HIS A 229 -30.02 17.25 -1.71
C HIS A 229 -30.29 18.17 -2.89
N SER A 230 -31.18 17.76 -3.77
CA SER A 230 -31.75 18.63 -4.77
C SER A 230 -33.07 19.21 -4.26
N GLU A 231 -33.33 20.48 -4.59
CA GLU A 231 -34.57 21.17 -4.29
C GLU A 231 -35.82 20.50 -4.90
N ASP A 232 -35.58 19.55 -5.86
CA ASP A 232 -36.62 18.77 -6.56
C ASP A 232 -37.18 17.60 -5.74
N GLY A 233 -36.63 17.30 -4.57
CA GLY A 233 -37.06 16.20 -3.72
C GLY A 233 -36.85 14.79 -4.26
N LEU A 234 -36.02 14.64 -5.32
CA LEU A 234 -35.68 13.36 -5.89
C LEU A 234 -34.36 12.84 -5.32
N LYS A 235 -34.38 11.68 -4.69
CA LYS A 235 -33.17 10.96 -4.33
C LYS A 235 -32.85 9.92 -5.42
N LEU A 236 -31.78 10.18 -6.15
CA LEU A 236 -31.31 9.29 -7.23
C LEU A 236 -30.05 8.56 -6.77
N SER A 237 -29.97 7.26 -7.07
CA SER A 237 -28.74 6.48 -6.90
C SER A 237 -28.49 5.60 -8.13
N TYR A 238 -27.26 5.62 -8.62
CA TYR A 238 -26.83 4.83 -9.78
C TYR A 238 -26.16 3.56 -9.32
N ILE A 239 -26.47 2.45 -9.97
CA ILE A 239 -25.83 1.16 -9.80
C ILE A 239 -25.35 0.71 -11.18
N SER A 240 -24.05 0.79 -11.42
CA SER A 240 -23.47 0.41 -12.72
C SER A 240 -23.45 -1.10 -12.92
N ARG A 241 -23.12 -1.80 -11.86
CA ARG A 241 -23.02 -3.27 -11.84
C ARG A 241 -23.34 -3.74 -10.42
N GLY A 242 -23.52 -5.04 -10.23
CA GLY A 242 -23.68 -5.62 -8.88
C GLY A 242 -22.42 -5.42 -8.00
N PRO A 243 -22.51 -5.75 -6.71
CA PRO A 243 -21.38 -5.60 -5.79
C PRO A 243 -20.17 -6.39 -6.34
N ARG A 244 -19.07 -5.65 -6.61
CA ARG A 244 -17.84 -6.24 -7.12
C ARG A 244 -16.84 -6.40 -5.98
N MET A 245 -16.21 -7.56 -5.92
CA MET A 245 -15.09 -7.78 -5.02
C MET A 245 -13.82 -7.24 -5.67
N ILE A 246 -13.10 -6.40 -4.95
CA ILE A 246 -11.81 -5.86 -5.41
C ILE A 246 -10.82 -7.03 -5.45
N ARG A 247 -10.10 -7.15 -6.57
CA ARG A 247 -9.06 -8.14 -6.78
C ARG A 247 -7.70 -7.58 -6.38
N ASP A 248 -7.36 -6.39 -6.90
CA ASP A 248 -6.07 -5.77 -6.65
C ASP A 248 -6.10 -4.26 -6.92
N TYR A 249 -5.02 -3.56 -6.53
CA TYR A 249 -4.81 -2.14 -6.72
C TYR A 249 -3.48 -1.91 -7.43
N PHE A 250 -3.48 -1.07 -8.46
CA PHE A 250 -2.30 -0.74 -9.23
C PHE A 250 -2.03 0.77 -9.20
N SER A 251 -0.78 1.15 -8.99
CA SER A 251 -0.31 2.52 -9.14
C SER A 251 0.87 2.54 -10.08
N ASP A 252 0.74 3.26 -11.19
CA ASP A 252 1.82 3.47 -12.15
C ASP A 252 2.68 4.65 -11.68
N LEU A 253 3.80 4.33 -11.07
CA LEU A 253 4.71 5.30 -10.45
C LEU A 253 5.91 5.58 -11.34
N VAL A 254 6.35 6.84 -11.31
CA VAL A 254 7.58 7.29 -11.96
C VAL A 254 8.43 8.03 -10.95
N VAL A 255 9.69 7.65 -10.86
CA VAL A 255 10.71 8.37 -10.08
C VAL A 255 11.31 9.48 -10.93
N ILE A 256 11.32 10.70 -10.40
CA ILE A 256 11.89 11.88 -11.03
C ILE A 256 13.07 12.36 -10.19
N GLU A 257 14.24 12.43 -10.81
CA GLU A 257 15.46 12.93 -10.20
C GLU A 257 16.13 13.93 -11.16
N ASN A 258 16.47 15.14 -10.68
CA ASN A 258 17.02 16.22 -11.51
C ASN A 258 16.17 16.50 -12.79
N ASP A 259 14.84 16.57 -12.60
CA ASP A 259 13.84 16.79 -13.66
C ASP A 259 13.82 15.73 -14.78
N LYS A 260 14.37 14.56 -14.51
CA LYS A 260 14.37 13.43 -15.44
C LYS A 260 13.66 12.22 -14.83
N GLU A 261 12.87 11.54 -15.67
CA GLU A 261 12.31 10.24 -15.32
C GLU A 261 13.44 9.19 -15.30
N VAL A 262 13.76 8.64 -14.13
CA VAL A 262 14.86 7.67 -13.95
C VAL A 262 14.37 6.24 -13.80
N LEU A 263 13.15 6.04 -13.36
CA LEU A 263 12.55 4.72 -13.17
C LEU A 263 11.03 4.81 -13.30
N SER A 264 10.42 3.86 -13.99
CA SER A 264 8.97 3.68 -14.03
C SER A 264 8.62 2.27 -13.57
N LYS A 265 7.65 2.14 -12.67
CA LYS A 265 7.18 0.85 -12.17
C LYS A 265 5.71 0.92 -11.79
N THR A 266 4.93 -0.06 -12.24
CA THR A 266 3.62 -0.35 -11.67
C THR A 266 3.80 -1.08 -10.36
N ILE A 267 3.23 -0.57 -9.28
CA ILE A 267 3.17 -1.25 -7.99
C ILE A 267 1.78 -1.82 -7.75
N GLU A 268 1.75 -2.93 -7.05
CA GLU A 268 0.55 -3.64 -6.58
C GLU A 268 0.76 -4.10 -5.14
N VAL A 269 -0.24 -4.72 -4.55
CA VAL A 269 -0.11 -5.30 -3.19
C VAL A 269 1.04 -6.31 -3.18
N ASN A 270 1.97 -6.15 -2.23
CA ASN A 270 3.21 -6.95 -2.06
C ASN A 270 4.30 -6.79 -3.14
N HIS A 271 4.11 -5.94 -4.17
CA HIS A 271 5.15 -5.64 -5.17
C HIS A 271 5.57 -4.16 -5.13
N PRO A 272 6.29 -3.73 -4.09
CA PRO A 272 6.65 -2.32 -3.88
C PRO A 272 7.66 -1.80 -4.90
N LEU A 273 7.72 -0.48 -5.05
CA LEU A 273 8.82 0.22 -5.71
C LEU A 273 9.99 0.33 -4.72
N HIS A 274 11.21 0.05 -5.20
CA HIS A 274 12.45 0.24 -4.45
C HIS A 274 13.31 1.29 -5.14
N TYR A 275 13.60 2.40 -4.46
CA TYR A 275 14.47 3.45 -4.99
C TYR A 275 15.06 4.31 -3.86
N GLY A 276 16.30 4.79 -4.06
CA GLY A 276 16.97 5.71 -3.13
C GLY A 276 17.16 5.17 -1.71
N GLY A 277 17.06 3.85 -1.53
CA GLY A 277 17.13 3.20 -0.22
C GLY A 277 15.81 3.28 0.56
N TYR A 278 14.69 3.36 -0.17
CA TYR A 278 13.34 3.30 0.36
C TYR A 278 12.50 2.29 -0.40
N HIS A 279 11.48 1.78 0.28
CA HIS A 279 10.44 0.93 -0.27
C HIS A 279 9.12 1.66 -0.22
N PHE A 280 8.39 1.69 -1.33
CA PHE A 280 7.10 2.35 -1.49
C PHE A 280 6.03 1.28 -1.72
N TYR A 281 5.17 1.09 -0.74
CA TYR A 281 4.09 0.11 -0.78
C TYR A 281 2.76 0.80 -1.02
N GLN A 282 1.89 0.18 -1.80
CA GLN A 282 0.49 0.58 -1.87
C GLN A 282 -0.15 0.43 -0.49
N HIS A 283 -0.68 1.51 0.09
CA HIS A 283 -1.28 1.50 1.44
C HIS A 283 -2.79 1.71 1.40
N SER A 284 -3.23 2.80 0.81
CA SER A 284 -4.64 3.13 0.65
C SER A 284 -4.84 4.04 -0.57
N TYR A 285 -6.06 4.43 -0.83
CA TYR A 285 -6.42 5.29 -1.95
C TYR A 285 -7.67 6.12 -1.60
N ASP A 286 -8.00 7.08 -2.45
CA ASP A 286 -9.26 7.82 -2.39
C ASP A 286 -10.42 6.91 -2.80
N SER A 287 -11.16 6.39 -1.83
CA SER A 287 -12.30 5.50 -2.06
C SER A 287 -13.52 6.21 -2.64
N GLU A 288 -13.56 7.56 -2.59
CA GLU A 288 -14.69 8.35 -3.08
C GLU A 288 -14.54 8.69 -4.56
N LYS A 289 -13.36 9.18 -4.96
CA LYS A 289 -13.13 9.74 -6.29
C LYS A 289 -12.03 9.03 -7.08
N GLY A 290 -11.21 8.19 -6.44
CA GLY A 290 -10.09 7.50 -7.06
C GLY A 290 -8.99 8.44 -7.58
N GLN A 291 -8.85 9.64 -7.01
CA GLN A 291 -7.97 10.70 -7.55
C GLN A 291 -6.57 10.70 -6.96
N TYR A 292 -6.34 10.00 -5.85
CA TYR A 292 -5.04 9.92 -5.21
C TYR A 292 -4.77 8.54 -4.62
N THR A 293 -3.51 8.21 -4.53
CA THR A 293 -3.02 7.04 -3.79
C THR A 293 -2.24 7.48 -2.57
N VAL A 294 -2.26 6.64 -1.54
CA VAL A 294 -1.41 6.79 -0.35
C VAL A 294 -0.40 5.66 -0.34
N LEU A 295 0.87 6.02 -0.41
CA LEU A 295 1.96 5.08 -0.32
C LEU A 295 2.49 5.02 1.11
N SER A 296 2.75 3.82 1.63
CA SER A 296 3.54 3.61 2.83
C SER A 296 5.01 3.52 2.45
N ILE A 297 5.84 4.33 3.09
CA ILE A 297 7.27 4.44 2.80
C ILE A 297 8.04 3.88 3.99
N THR A 298 8.99 3.00 3.71
CA THR A 298 9.90 2.47 4.72
C THR A 298 11.35 2.57 4.24
N SER A 299 12.25 2.95 5.14
CA SER A 299 13.68 2.91 4.85
C SER A 299 14.20 1.47 4.81
N ASP A 300 15.12 1.17 3.89
CA ASP A 300 15.82 -0.10 3.79
C ASP A 300 17.07 -0.19 4.70
N SER A 301 17.22 0.76 5.62
CA SER A 301 18.37 0.80 6.55
C SER A 301 18.52 -0.52 7.30
N GLY A 302 19.72 -1.13 7.19
CA GLY A 302 20.01 -2.42 7.80
C GLY A 302 19.54 -3.66 7.03
N LEU A 303 18.71 -3.54 6.01
CA LEU A 303 18.14 -4.67 5.28
C LEU A 303 19.22 -5.56 4.64
N TYR A 304 20.20 -4.96 3.97
CA TYR A 304 21.32 -5.71 3.37
C TYR A 304 22.17 -6.43 4.41
N VAL A 305 22.35 -5.83 5.60
CA VAL A 305 23.06 -6.45 6.72
C VAL A 305 22.31 -7.67 7.22
N VAL A 306 20.97 -7.56 7.37
CA VAL A 306 20.10 -8.69 7.74
C VAL A 306 20.17 -9.82 6.71
N TYR A 307 20.05 -9.52 5.42
CA TYR A 307 20.14 -10.55 4.38
C TYR A 307 21.51 -11.22 4.33
N SER A 308 22.59 -10.45 4.47
CA SER A 308 23.95 -11.02 4.58
C SER A 308 24.06 -11.95 5.79
N GLY A 309 23.43 -11.56 6.91
CA GLY A 309 23.34 -12.39 8.10
C GLY A 309 22.59 -13.72 7.86
N TYR A 310 21.44 -13.67 7.18
CA TYR A 310 20.67 -14.87 6.82
C TYR A 310 21.47 -15.81 5.89
N TRP A 311 22.15 -15.26 4.90
CA TRP A 311 22.99 -16.07 4.01
C TRP A 311 24.12 -16.78 4.78
N LEU A 312 24.84 -16.04 5.64
CA LEU A 312 25.91 -16.64 6.44
C LEU A 312 25.37 -17.71 7.40
N LEU A 313 24.25 -17.44 8.05
CA LEU A 313 23.59 -18.39 8.96
C LEU A 313 23.20 -19.67 8.22
N SER A 314 22.53 -19.54 7.07
CA SER A 314 22.09 -20.67 6.25
C SER A 314 23.27 -21.52 5.77
N LEU A 315 24.32 -20.86 5.24
CA LEU A 315 25.53 -21.55 4.82
C LEU A 315 26.22 -22.27 6.00
N GLY A 316 26.29 -21.62 7.15
CA GLY A 316 26.84 -22.20 8.37
C GLY A 316 26.08 -23.42 8.84
N VAL A 317 24.74 -23.39 8.80
CA VAL A 317 23.87 -24.53 9.17
C VAL A 317 24.07 -25.69 8.18
N VAL A 318 24.02 -25.43 6.87
CA VAL A 318 24.28 -26.46 5.85
C VAL A 318 25.66 -27.09 6.02
N TRP A 319 26.68 -26.26 6.28
CA TRP A 319 28.02 -26.78 6.55
C TRP A 319 28.05 -27.64 7.81
N GLN A 320 27.46 -27.18 8.90
CA GLN A 320 27.50 -27.89 10.17
C GLN A 320 26.84 -29.28 10.10
N PHE A 321 25.67 -29.36 9.46
CA PHE A 321 24.85 -30.58 9.51
C PHE A 321 25.09 -31.52 8.32
N TRP A 322 25.47 -31.00 7.17
CA TRP A 322 25.61 -31.84 5.96
C TRP A 322 27.05 -31.90 5.46
N LEU A 323 27.69 -30.79 5.13
CA LEU A 323 29.01 -30.79 4.55
C LEU A 323 30.11 -31.28 5.52
N GLY A 324 30.05 -30.84 6.78
CA GLY A 324 31.03 -31.22 7.79
C GLY A 324 31.10 -32.73 8.07
N PRO A 325 29.97 -33.43 8.25
CA PRO A 325 29.96 -34.89 8.34
C PRO A 325 30.50 -35.58 7.08
N VAL A 326 30.08 -35.14 5.89
CA VAL A 326 30.55 -35.71 4.61
C VAL A 326 32.06 -35.57 4.46
N PHE A 327 32.63 -34.38 4.70
CA PHE A 327 34.06 -34.18 4.64
C PHE A 327 34.83 -35.04 5.66
N ARG A 328 34.31 -35.20 6.86
CA ARG A 328 34.94 -36.10 7.86
C ARG A 328 34.88 -37.55 7.43
N TYR A 329 33.80 -38.02 6.83
CA TYR A 329 33.66 -39.36 6.30
C TYR A 329 34.64 -39.63 5.14
N ILE A 330 34.74 -38.68 4.17
CA ILE A 330 35.69 -38.80 3.05
C ILE A 330 37.12 -38.82 3.57
N LYS A 331 37.48 -37.98 4.53
CA LYS A 331 38.83 -37.94 5.10
C LYS A 331 39.17 -39.25 5.83
N SER A 332 38.24 -39.79 6.66
CA SER A 332 38.50 -41.07 7.35
C SER A 332 38.68 -42.26 6.41
N LYS A 333 38.04 -42.21 5.22
CA LYS A 333 38.19 -43.27 4.20
C LYS A 333 39.48 -43.14 3.40
N LYS A 334 40.14 -41.99 3.43
CA LYS A 334 41.42 -41.75 2.75
C LYS A 334 42.64 -42.06 3.65
N ASP A 335 42.42 -42.05 4.97
CA ASP A 335 43.45 -42.31 5.98
C ASP A 335 43.47 -43.79 6.41
N ASN A 336 42.53 -44.64 5.95
CA ASN A 336 42.48 -46.09 6.03
C ASN A 336 42.85 -46.72 4.67
#